data_aa3554a73dc6c2832e6c00a07e80a700
#
_entry.id   aa3554a73dc6c2832e6c00a07e80a700
#
_cell.length_a   1.000
_cell.length_b   1.000
_cell.length_c   1.000
_cell.angle_alpha   90.00
_cell.angle_beta   90.00
_cell.angle_gamma   90.00
#
_symmetry.space_group_name_H-M   'P 1'
#
loop_
_entity.id
_entity.type
_entity.pdbx_description
1 polymer ?
#
loop_
_entity_poly.entity_id
_entity_poly.type
_entity_poly.pdbx_seq_one_letter_code
_entity_poly.pdbx_strand_id
1 'polypeptide(L)'
;MLQTINATLPERSPLPLHPIHKNYIAREATSNLVLKDPAEVWLTFVHEGAGYKNAVGYYIYPADNPPHSVSEILDRMIMVYPNASYQGSGGGLLAGNRVKLKYFDGANWSDVFPAGTGIGWFLVANGWRSSSTGVLERSYEQTVFSDPVLNYQLYRTQGMSVEQSAQTVLLFDDNQQTLLLGFEDILRHHGGDQDFNDAVLLVEASPYTAVKKESILVRDPVNPDLTRTADLLPTDDPQAADTDEDGVNDPYDAYPSDPERAFNNYFPAKSDYGTLAFEDLWPRKGDYDFNDVVVDYRINHVTNANSQLVQIQAEFVVKALGGGWHNGFAFATDLLPGQVESVSYEWQKNGGPWQAGPPPIHYSTDRNPNGTEAGQSKAVFFVFDDGYDLLEPSLPTRPFYANVVPEEPYKTPGRVRMTINLTQPLPFTAPGTPPYNPFIVANPVVLQGDRYVPQWQRGVEIHLAGFRPSDKADGTLFKTQDDTTDPVIGRYYIDNIGRPWGLHLPTEHKYVREELDGPGGWVSLGIDIRDGYLKFDPWIASGGSSYKDWYRDLPGYRETSKLMNLPSLAQPGSNRYK
;
A
#
# COMPACT_ATOMS: atom_id res chain seq x y z
N MET A 1 -0.63 21.16 8.97
CA MET A 1 0.49 20.49 8.27
C MET A 1 0.06 19.18 7.64
N LEU A 2 -0.45 18.15 8.36
CA LEU A 2 -1.00 16.95 7.74
C LEU A 2 -2.20 17.26 6.83
N GLN A 3 -3.03 18.22 7.18
CA GLN A 3 -4.09 18.74 6.32
C GLN A 3 -3.55 19.27 4.99
N THR A 4 -2.51 20.09 5.06
CA THR A 4 -1.84 20.63 3.86
C THR A 4 -1.30 19.50 2.98
N ILE A 5 -0.71 18.44 3.58
CA ILE A 5 -0.20 17.30 2.83
C ILE A 5 -1.34 16.53 2.17
N ASN A 6 -2.38 16.17 2.93
CA ASN A 6 -3.52 15.43 2.37
C ASN A 6 -4.27 16.23 1.31
N ALA A 7 -4.34 17.55 1.46
CA ALA A 7 -4.93 18.42 0.44
C ALA A 7 -4.03 18.60 -0.80
N THR A 8 -2.72 18.55 -0.62
CA THR A 8 -1.73 18.87 -1.67
C THR A 8 -1.20 17.62 -2.37
N LEU A 9 -0.85 16.58 -1.58
CA LEU A 9 -0.29 15.31 -2.04
C LEU A 9 -1.13 14.16 -1.46
N PRO A 10 -2.37 13.99 -1.92
CA PRO A 10 -3.28 12.99 -1.36
C PRO A 10 -2.81 11.58 -1.71
N GLU A 11 -2.78 10.72 -0.71
CA GLU A 11 -2.37 9.33 -0.79
C GLU A 11 -2.99 8.60 -1.99
N ARG A 12 -2.16 7.98 -2.82
CA ARG A 12 -2.55 7.19 -4.00
C ARG A 12 -3.42 7.92 -5.00
N SER A 13 -3.28 9.23 -5.05
CA SER A 13 -3.90 10.07 -6.06
C SER A 13 -2.81 10.59 -7.01
N PRO A 14 -2.61 9.96 -8.18
CA PRO A 14 -1.52 10.32 -9.08
C PRO A 14 -1.57 11.79 -9.47
N LEU A 15 -0.57 12.58 -9.10
CA LEU A 15 -0.50 14.01 -9.41
C LEU A 15 -0.67 14.33 -10.91
N PRO A 16 -0.10 13.54 -11.85
CA PRO A 16 -0.30 13.80 -13.28
C PRO A 16 -1.77 13.73 -13.73
N LEU A 17 -2.60 12.99 -13.00
CA LEU A 17 -4.01 12.77 -13.31
C LEU A 17 -4.95 13.60 -12.42
N HIS A 18 -4.41 14.25 -11.39
CA HIS A 18 -5.21 14.99 -10.43
C HIS A 18 -5.82 16.24 -11.09
N PRO A 19 -7.12 16.48 -10.94
CA PRO A 19 -7.78 17.60 -11.63
C PRO A 19 -7.23 18.98 -11.25
N ILE A 20 -6.77 19.13 -10.00
CA ILE A 20 -6.26 20.40 -9.45
C ILE A 20 -4.73 20.39 -9.41
N HIS A 21 -4.11 19.32 -8.93
CA HIS A 21 -2.68 19.27 -8.60
C HIS A 21 -1.77 18.80 -9.75
N LYS A 22 -2.32 18.45 -10.92
CA LYS A 22 -1.52 17.97 -12.07
C LYS A 22 -0.39 18.90 -12.52
N ASN A 23 -0.49 20.19 -12.18
CA ASN A 23 0.52 21.18 -12.53
C ASN A 23 1.71 21.20 -11.56
N TYR A 24 1.64 20.51 -10.41
CA TYR A 24 2.75 20.44 -9.45
C TYR A 24 3.97 19.73 -10.02
N ILE A 25 3.75 18.82 -10.97
CA ILE A 25 4.79 18.23 -11.78
C ILE A 25 4.86 19.04 -13.07
N ALA A 26 5.40 20.24 -12.99
CA ALA A 26 5.77 20.92 -14.22
C ALA A 26 6.79 20.06 -14.96
N ARG A 27 6.60 19.93 -16.26
CA ARG A 27 7.53 19.17 -17.10
C ARG A 27 8.95 19.67 -16.84
N GLU A 28 9.83 18.75 -16.42
CA GLU A 28 11.25 19.03 -16.19
C GLU A 28 11.54 20.00 -15.00
N ALA A 29 10.59 20.16 -14.07
CA ALA A 29 10.78 21.01 -12.91
C ALA A 29 11.87 20.46 -11.98
N THR A 30 12.77 21.34 -11.53
CA THR A 30 13.70 21.01 -10.45
C THR A 30 13.11 21.46 -9.11
N SER A 31 13.14 20.56 -8.14
CA SER A 31 12.69 20.82 -6.76
C SER A 31 13.85 21.26 -5.85
N ASN A 32 14.84 21.94 -6.40
CA ASN A 32 16.00 22.43 -5.65
C ASN A 32 15.70 23.77 -4.97
N LEU A 33 16.21 23.95 -3.74
CA LEU A 33 16.18 25.22 -3.06
C LEU A 33 17.35 26.11 -3.52
N VAL A 34 17.08 27.37 -3.82
CA VAL A 34 18.13 28.37 -4.12
C VAL A 34 18.02 29.51 -3.12
N LEU A 35 19.18 29.89 -2.55
CA LEU A 35 19.30 31.00 -1.61
C LEU A 35 19.89 32.23 -2.29
N LYS A 36 19.17 33.35 -2.25
CA LYS A 36 19.66 34.67 -2.73
C LYS A 36 20.39 35.46 -1.65
N ASP A 37 20.13 35.17 -0.39
CA ASP A 37 20.76 35.76 0.79
C ASP A 37 21.23 34.64 1.73
N PRO A 38 22.19 34.91 2.65
CA PRO A 38 22.60 33.90 3.62
C PRO A 38 21.44 33.45 4.51
N ALA A 39 21.34 32.14 4.76
CA ALA A 39 20.28 31.58 5.63
C ALA A 39 20.73 30.32 6.35
N GLU A 40 20.13 30.07 7.50
CA GLU A 40 20.09 28.74 8.10
C GLU A 40 18.97 27.94 7.44
N VAL A 41 19.18 26.63 7.26
CA VAL A 41 18.20 25.74 6.62
C VAL A 41 17.95 24.53 7.49
N TRP A 42 16.70 24.14 7.62
CA TRP A 42 16.26 22.92 8.32
C TRP A 42 15.45 22.02 7.42
N LEU A 43 15.54 20.75 7.70
CA LEU A 43 14.68 19.71 7.12
C LEU A 43 13.89 19.04 8.25
N THR A 44 12.57 19.06 8.14
CA THR A 44 11.67 18.48 9.13
C THR A 44 10.93 17.30 8.51
N PHE A 45 11.05 16.12 9.12
CA PHE A 45 10.25 14.95 8.72
C PHE A 45 8.78 15.17 9.09
N VAL A 46 7.87 14.90 8.15
CA VAL A 46 6.44 15.12 8.38
C VAL A 46 5.61 13.88 8.14
N HIS A 47 5.85 13.17 7.03
CA HIS A 47 5.03 12.02 6.63
C HIS A 47 5.84 11.01 5.81
N GLU A 48 5.41 9.76 5.86
CA GLU A 48 5.86 8.66 5.02
C GLU A 48 4.64 7.87 4.57
N GLY A 49 4.38 7.84 3.26
CA GLY A 49 3.35 7.03 2.61
C GLY A 49 3.87 5.69 2.09
N ALA A 50 5.19 5.47 2.13
CA ALA A 50 5.84 4.32 1.53
C ALA A 50 5.93 3.09 2.44
N GLY A 51 5.96 1.91 1.83
CA GLY A 51 6.38 0.67 2.49
C GLY A 51 7.90 0.47 2.53
N TYR A 52 8.67 1.36 1.90
CA TYR A 52 10.12 1.32 1.84
C TYR A 52 10.75 2.06 3.02
N LYS A 53 11.93 1.59 3.47
CA LYS A 53 12.75 2.30 4.45
C LYS A 53 13.70 3.24 3.73
N ASN A 54 13.18 4.38 3.34
CA ASN A 54 13.87 5.36 2.53
C ASN A 54 14.96 6.08 3.33
N ALA A 55 16.07 6.42 2.66
CA ALA A 55 17.07 7.30 3.22
C ALA A 55 17.06 8.63 2.47
N VAL A 56 17.10 9.75 3.19
CA VAL A 56 16.98 11.10 2.61
C VAL A 56 18.15 11.96 2.97
N GLY A 57 18.63 12.72 2.00
CA GLY A 57 19.72 13.67 2.18
C GLY A 57 19.67 14.84 1.19
N TYR A 58 20.72 15.62 1.19
CA TYR A 58 20.88 16.76 0.31
C TYR A 58 22.28 16.83 -0.29
N TYR A 59 22.42 17.64 -1.33
CA TYR A 59 23.70 18.05 -1.91
C TYR A 59 23.70 19.55 -2.17
N ILE A 60 24.89 20.16 -2.21
CA ILE A 60 25.05 21.60 -2.39
C ILE A 60 25.82 21.89 -3.68
N TYR A 61 25.49 23.02 -4.30
CA TYR A 61 26.13 23.46 -5.52
C TYR A 61 26.02 24.98 -5.66
N PRO A 62 26.88 25.65 -6.46
CA PRO A 62 26.70 27.05 -6.82
C PRO A 62 25.41 27.21 -7.66
N ALA A 63 24.51 28.10 -7.25
CA ALA A 63 23.22 28.29 -7.89
C ALA A 63 23.29 28.71 -9.37
N ASP A 64 24.38 29.34 -9.77
CA ASP A 64 24.67 29.72 -11.16
C ASP A 64 25.35 28.62 -11.98
N ASN A 65 25.71 27.50 -11.34
CA ASN A 65 26.30 26.34 -11.99
C ASN A 65 25.68 25.03 -11.44
N PRO A 66 24.42 24.75 -11.75
CA PRO A 66 23.75 23.53 -11.29
C PRO A 66 24.37 22.28 -11.92
N PRO A 67 24.39 21.13 -11.20
CA PRO A 67 25.01 19.90 -11.69
C PRO A 67 24.25 19.32 -12.89
N HIS A 68 25.00 18.77 -13.84
CA HIS A 68 24.45 18.10 -15.03
C HIS A 68 24.58 16.57 -14.97
N SER A 69 25.32 16.06 -14.00
CA SER A 69 25.53 14.63 -13.79
C SER A 69 25.69 14.31 -12.30
N VAL A 70 25.37 13.06 -11.95
CA VAL A 70 25.54 12.57 -10.58
C VAL A 70 27.01 12.59 -10.14
N SER A 71 27.95 12.37 -11.06
CA SER A 71 29.38 12.41 -10.74
C SER A 71 29.86 13.76 -10.19
N GLU A 72 29.17 14.85 -10.52
CA GLU A 72 29.53 16.19 -10.04
C GLU A 72 29.12 16.46 -8.58
N ILE A 73 28.21 15.64 -8.05
CA ILE A 73 27.64 15.83 -6.70
C ILE A 73 28.04 14.74 -5.70
N LEU A 74 28.66 13.65 -6.15
CA LEU A 74 28.94 12.47 -5.32
C LEU A 74 29.61 12.79 -3.98
N ASP A 75 30.65 13.64 -4.00
CA ASP A 75 31.42 14.03 -2.82
C ASP A 75 30.73 15.14 -1.99
N ARG A 76 29.57 15.61 -2.46
CA ARG A 76 28.77 16.68 -1.84
C ARG A 76 27.45 16.19 -1.28
N MET A 77 27.16 14.90 -1.41
CA MET A 77 25.93 14.28 -0.89
C MET A 77 26.06 14.08 0.63
N ILE A 78 25.12 14.65 1.37
CA ILE A 78 25.08 14.62 2.84
C ILE A 78 23.78 13.96 3.28
N MET A 79 23.89 12.85 4.02
CA MET A 79 22.72 12.14 4.56
C MET A 79 22.14 12.89 5.76
N VAL A 80 20.81 13.02 5.80
CA VAL A 80 20.07 13.65 6.91
C VAL A 80 19.30 12.62 7.70
N TYR A 81 18.44 11.86 7.02
CA TYR A 81 17.65 10.79 7.62
C TYR A 81 18.07 9.45 7.00
N PRO A 82 18.97 8.70 7.67
CA PRO A 82 19.36 7.36 7.17
C PRO A 82 18.18 6.38 7.05
N ASN A 83 17.14 6.59 7.86
CA ASN A 83 15.87 5.87 7.80
C ASN A 83 14.73 6.88 7.99
N ALA A 84 14.13 7.33 6.91
CA ALA A 84 13.04 8.29 6.88
C ALA A 84 11.68 7.57 7.03
N SER A 85 11.57 6.73 8.07
CA SER A 85 10.35 5.98 8.36
C SER A 85 9.83 6.27 9.76
N TYR A 86 8.52 6.21 9.92
CA TYR A 86 7.84 6.39 11.20
C TYR A 86 8.26 5.37 12.25
N GLN A 87 8.17 5.78 13.50
CA GLN A 87 8.20 4.88 14.65
C GLN A 87 7.03 3.88 14.53
N GLY A 88 7.39 2.60 14.38
CA GLY A 88 6.42 1.52 14.16
C GLY A 88 6.37 0.99 12.72
N SER A 89 6.77 1.78 11.71
CA SER A 89 6.94 1.33 10.32
C SER A 89 8.36 0.84 10.00
N GLY A 90 9.12 0.50 11.03
CA GLY A 90 10.51 0.06 10.90
C GLY A 90 11.54 1.18 10.94
N GLY A 91 11.13 2.40 11.32
CA GLY A 91 11.96 3.55 11.63
C GLY A 91 11.75 4.06 13.07
N GLY A 92 12.27 5.23 13.35
CA GLY A 92 12.21 5.87 14.66
C GLY A 92 11.76 7.32 14.63
N LEU A 93 11.32 7.83 13.46
CA LEU A 93 10.94 9.22 13.32
C LEU A 93 9.49 9.47 13.77
N LEU A 94 9.26 10.67 14.23
CA LEU A 94 7.95 11.25 14.50
C LEU A 94 7.79 12.49 13.62
N ALA A 95 6.56 12.79 13.22
CA ALA A 95 6.27 14.06 12.55
C ALA A 95 6.76 15.24 13.41
N GLY A 96 7.52 16.14 12.79
CA GLY A 96 8.17 17.26 13.49
C GLY A 96 9.61 17.00 13.91
N ASN A 97 10.17 15.80 13.70
CA ASN A 97 11.60 15.58 13.88
C ASN A 97 12.39 16.44 12.89
N ARG A 98 13.19 17.35 13.40
CA ARG A 98 13.82 18.44 12.68
C ARG A 98 15.35 18.38 12.78
N VAL A 99 16.03 18.53 11.65
CA VAL A 99 17.49 18.57 11.56
C VAL A 99 17.93 19.89 10.94
N LYS A 100 18.88 20.59 11.58
CA LYS A 100 19.55 21.74 11.01
C LYS A 100 20.60 21.27 10.01
N LEU A 101 20.48 21.71 8.77
CA LEU A 101 21.43 21.36 7.72
C LEU A 101 22.74 22.13 7.90
N LYS A 102 23.79 21.62 7.33
CA LYS A 102 25.15 22.20 7.39
C LYS A 102 25.66 22.50 5.99
N TYR A 103 26.23 23.68 5.81
CA TYR A 103 26.98 24.04 4.62
C TYR A 103 28.43 23.55 4.77
N PHE A 104 28.97 22.95 3.72
CA PHE A 104 30.38 22.56 3.66
C PHE A 104 31.08 23.31 2.51
N ASP A 105 32.11 24.11 2.82
CA ASP A 105 32.85 24.92 1.84
C ASP A 105 34.00 24.16 1.14
N GLY A 106 34.16 22.86 1.46
CA GLY A 106 35.27 22.02 1.02
C GLY A 106 36.33 21.81 2.12
N ALA A 107 36.30 22.60 3.19
CA ALA A 107 37.22 22.50 4.33
C ALA A 107 36.49 22.60 5.68
N ASN A 108 35.48 23.46 5.79
CA ASN A 108 34.84 23.79 7.05
C ASN A 108 33.31 23.63 6.96
N TRP A 109 32.70 23.30 8.09
CA TRP A 109 31.24 23.23 8.25
C TRP A 109 30.72 24.55 8.84
N SER A 110 29.59 25.03 8.28
CA SER A 110 28.85 26.21 8.76
C SER A 110 27.38 25.89 8.96
N ASP A 111 26.75 26.58 9.92
CA ASP A 111 25.28 26.53 10.12
C ASP A 111 24.54 27.43 9.11
N VAL A 112 25.26 28.38 8.52
CA VAL A 112 24.70 29.36 7.59
C VAL A 112 25.18 29.04 6.17
N PHE A 113 24.22 28.84 5.28
CA PHE A 113 24.45 28.71 3.85
C PHE A 113 24.66 30.09 3.24
N PRO A 114 25.72 30.34 2.46
CA PRO A 114 25.93 31.63 1.83
C PRO A 114 24.92 31.92 0.71
N ALA A 115 24.78 33.19 0.37
CA ALA A 115 24.02 33.58 -0.82
C ALA A 115 24.57 32.91 -2.08
N GLY A 116 23.70 32.60 -3.04
CA GLY A 116 24.09 31.91 -4.27
C GLY A 116 24.27 30.38 -4.09
N THR A 117 23.84 29.81 -2.97
CA THR A 117 23.86 28.37 -2.76
C THR A 117 22.58 27.72 -3.33
N GLY A 118 22.77 26.70 -4.16
CA GLY A 118 21.74 25.74 -4.52
C GLY A 118 21.80 24.51 -3.60
N ILE A 119 20.65 24.04 -3.16
CA ILE A 119 20.48 22.83 -2.35
C ILE A 119 19.55 21.90 -3.10
N GLY A 120 20.07 20.77 -3.55
CA GLY A 120 19.29 19.70 -4.13
C GLY A 120 19.08 18.56 -3.12
N TRP A 121 18.07 17.77 -3.35
CA TRP A 121 17.67 16.69 -2.46
C TRP A 121 17.85 15.34 -3.15
N PHE A 122 18.06 14.29 -2.37
CA PHE A 122 18.05 12.93 -2.86
C PHE A 122 17.36 11.99 -1.89
N LEU A 123 16.79 10.94 -2.43
CA LEU A 123 16.22 9.83 -1.69
C LEU A 123 16.80 8.52 -2.23
N VAL A 124 17.29 7.66 -1.33
CA VAL A 124 17.69 6.29 -1.66
C VAL A 124 16.51 5.38 -1.31
N ALA A 125 15.81 4.90 -2.33
CA ALA A 125 14.65 4.05 -2.16
C ALA A 125 15.01 2.75 -1.45
N ASN A 126 14.30 2.44 -0.37
CA ASN A 126 14.59 1.30 0.52
C ASN A 126 16.07 1.22 0.91
N GLY A 127 16.69 2.37 1.14
CA GLY A 127 18.16 2.49 1.39
C GLY A 127 18.59 1.99 2.75
N TRP A 128 17.74 2.07 3.78
CA TRP A 128 18.08 1.62 5.12
C TRP A 128 18.09 0.09 5.22
N ARG A 129 19.14 -0.46 5.80
CA ARG A 129 19.28 -1.92 6.01
C ARG A 129 19.12 -2.32 7.47
N SER A 130 19.97 -1.80 8.33
CA SER A 130 19.94 -2.06 9.77
C SER A 130 20.86 -1.07 10.51
N SER A 131 20.75 -1.02 11.83
CA SER A 131 21.65 -0.21 12.66
C SER A 131 23.12 -0.63 12.55
N SER A 132 23.40 -1.88 12.19
CA SER A 132 24.76 -2.40 12.01
C SER A 132 25.31 -2.25 10.60
N THR A 133 24.42 -2.19 9.59
CA THR A 133 24.80 -2.11 8.17
C THR A 133 24.68 -0.69 7.62
N GLY A 134 23.84 0.16 8.25
CA GLY A 134 23.58 1.52 7.81
C GLY A 134 22.74 1.60 6.53
N VAL A 135 22.97 2.67 5.78
CA VAL A 135 22.36 2.89 4.48
C VAL A 135 23.15 2.16 3.41
N LEU A 136 22.48 1.65 2.37
CA LEU A 136 23.15 1.11 1.19
C LEU A 136 24.12 2.14 0.64
N GLU A 137 25.40 1.77 0.60
CA GLU A 137 26.38 2.62 -0.02
C GLU A 137 26.02 2.84 -1.50
N ARG A 138 25.58 4.06 -1.82
CA ARG A 138 25.56 4.65 -3.17
C ARG A 138 25.08 3.70 -4.27
N SER A 139 24.01 2.95 -4.01
CA SER A 139 23.33 2.21 -5.08
C SER A 139 22.59 3.24 -5.93
N TYR A 140 23.23 3.73 -6.99
CA TYR A 140 22.60 4.61 -7.97
C TYR A 140 21.33 4.03 -8.57
N GLU A 141 21.21 2.72 -8.56
CA GLU A 141 20.04 1.97 -9.07
C GLU A 141 18.75 2.21 -8.27
N GLN A 142 18.87 2.87 -7.11
CA GLN A 142 17.73 3.15 -6.22
C GLN A 142 17.71 4.60 -5.71
N THR A 143 18.55 5.48 -6.26
CA THR A 143 18.60 6.87 -5.82
C THR A 143 17.84 7.76 -6.79
N VAL A 144 16.93 8.57 -6.26
CA VAL A 144 16.24 9.63 -7.01
C VAL A 144 16.64 11.00 -6.49
N PHE A 145 16.65 11.97 -7.37
CA PHE A 145 17.10 13.34 -7.11
C PHE A 145 15.98 14.34 -7.36
N SER A 146 16.01 15.44 -6.64
CA SER A 146 15.12 16.58 -6.87
C SER A 146 15.35 17.26 -8.22
N ASP A 147 16.51 17.04 -8.83
CA ASP A 147 16.82 17.52 -10.16
C ASP A 147 16.48 16.47 -11.22
N PRO A 148 15.47 16.69 -12.08
CA PRO A 148 15.08 15.75 -13.11
C PRO A 148 16.19 15.42 -14.12
N VAL A 149 17.12 16.32 -14.34
CA VAL A 149 18.25 16.09 -15.24
C VAL A 149 19.11 14.94 -14.74
N LEU A 150 19.36 14.87 -13.43
CA LEU A 150 20.14 13.80 -12.81
C LEU A 150 19.43 12.45 -12.92
N ASN A 151 18.12 12.42 -12.68
CA ASN A 151 17.30 11.22 -12.84
C ASN A 151 17.30 10.74 -14.30
N TYR A 152 17.08 11.65 -15.25
CA TYR A 152 17.09 11.30 -16.66
C TYR A 152 18.43 10.71 -17.09
N GLN A 153 19.54 11.28 -16.66
CA GLN A 153 20.89 10.75 -16.97
C GLN A 153 21.11 9.34 -16.41
N LEU A 154 20.61 9.06 -15.21
CA LEU A 154 20.75 7.74 -14.58
C LEU A 154 19.86 6.67 -15.22
N TYR A 155 18.59 6.99 -15.48
CA TYR A 155 17.56 5.98 -15.74
C TYR A 155 17.07 5.92 -17.20
N ARG A 156 17.59 6.78 -18.09
CA ARG A 156 17.23 6.75 -19.53
C ARG A 156 17.43 5.40 -20.20
N THR A 157 18.46 4.64 -19.78
CA THR A 157 18.76 3.29 -20.30
C THR A 157 17.79 2.24 -19.78
N GLN A 158 17.08 2.54 -18.69
CA GLN A 158 16.03 1.71 -18.09
C GLN A 158 14.62 2.06 -18.64
N GLY A 159 14.54 2.92 -19.63
CA GLY A 159 13.30 3.30 -20.29
C GLY A 159 12.60 4.52 -19.72
N MET A 160 13.24 5.27 -18.79
CA MET A 160 12.69 6.53 -18.29
C MET A 160 12.66 7.58 -19.40
N SER A 161 11.50 8.20 -19.61
CA SER A 161 11.36 9.36 -20.48
C SER A 161 11.69 10.66 -19.74
N VAL A 162 11.93 11.73 -20.52
CA VAL A 162 12.13 13.08 -19.98
C VAL A 162 10.95 13.50 -19.08
N GLU A 163 9.72 13.15 -19.47
CA GLU A 163 8.49 13.50 -18.73
C GLU A 163 8.36 12.74 -17.41
N GLN A 164 9.03 11.59 -17.30
CA GLN A 164 9.02 10.74 -16.11
C GLN A 164 10.21 11.01 -15.18
N SER A 165 11.11 11.92 -15.54
CA SER A 165 12.34 12.18 -14.78
C SER A 165 12.13 12.95 -13.48
N ALA A 166 11.01 13.68 -13.34
CA ALA A 166 10.65 14.31 -12.07
C ALA A 166 10.19 13.24 -11.06
N GLN A 167 10.91 13.13 -9.94
CA GLN A 167 10.64 12.19 -8.84
C GLN A 167 10.39 12.93 -7.52
N THR A 168 10.30 14.25 -7.58
CA THR A 168 10.08 15.13 -6.43
C THR A 168 9.22 16.32 -6.82
N VAL A 169 8.56 16.88 -5.82
CA VAL A 169 7.90 18.19 -5.88
C VAL A 169 8.41 19.06 -4.75
N LEU A 170 8.58 20.36 -5.01
CA LEU A 170 8.89 21.36 -3.99
C LEU A 170 7.90 22.51 -4.13
N LEU A 171 7.08 22.72 -3.12
CA LEU A 171 5.96 23.64 -3.12
C LEU A 171 6.15 24.70 -2.03
N PHE A 172 5.73 25.93 -2.30
CA PHE A 172 5.89 27.04 -1.37
C PHE A 172 4.59 27.28 -0.59
N ASP A 173 4.70 27.43 0.71
CA ASP A 173 3.66 27.98 1.57
C ASP A 173 4.12 29.34 2.10
N ASP A 174 3.64 30.40 1.48
CA ASP A 174 4.00 31.76 1.87
C ASP A 174 3.35 32.19 3.18
N ASN A 175 2.23 31.63 3.53
CA ASN A 175 1.53 31.95 4.78
C ASN A 175 2.30 31.40 5.98
N GLN A 176 2.78 30.16 5.87
CA GLN A 176 3.57 29.50 6.91
C GLN A 176 5.09 29.74 6.77
N GLN A 177 5.52 30.39 5.69
CA GLN A 177 6.93 30.63 5.36
C GLN A 177 7.75 29.33 5.34
N THR A 178 7.20 28.28 4.74
CA THR A 178 7.80 26.96 4.61
C THR A 178 7.73 26.46 3.17
N LEU A 179 8.45 25.37 2.91
CA LEU A 179 8.37 24.66 1.64
C LEU A 179 8.05 23.20 1.91
N LEU A 180 7.15 22.62 1.14
CA LEU A 180 6.82 21.21 1.18
C LEU A 180 7.62 20.48 0.11
N LEU A 181 8.41 19.50 0.53
CA LEU A 181 9.20 18.63 -0.34
C LEU A 181 8.59 17.23 -0.30
N GLY A 182 8.13 16.74 -1.44
CA GLY A 182 7.58 15.41 -1.58
C GLY A 182 8.39 14.56 -2.55
N PHE A 183 8.53 13.27 -2.26
CA PHE A 183 9.25 12.28 -3.07
C PHE A 183 8.36 11.15 -3.52
N GLU A 184 8.66 10.65 -4.70
CA GLU A 184 8.24 9.35 -5.23
C GLU A 184 9.43 8.40 -5.20
N ASP A 185 9.36 7.30 -4.44
CA ASP A 185 10.48 6.39 -4.22
C ASP A 185 10.56 5.25 -5.24
N ILE A 186 9.49 5.02 -6.01
CA ILE A 186 9.50 4.13 -7.16
C ILE A 186 9.58 4.97 -8.43
N LEU A 187 10.46 4.58 -9.35
CA LEU A 187 10.56 5.28 -10.64
C LEU A 187 9.19 5.28 -11.35
N ARG A 188 8.69 6.45 -11.70
CA ARG A 188 7.35 6.67 -12.23
C ARG A 188 6.98 5.79 -13.44
N HIS A 189 7.94 5.33 -14.22
CA HIS A 189 7.72 4.40 -15.33
C HIS A 189 7.73 2.92 -14.89
N HIS A 190 8.07 2.62 -13.64
CA HIS A 190 8.04 1.28 -13.06
C HIS A 190 6.78 1.02 -12.21
N GLY A 191 5.81 1.93 -12.24
CA GLY A 191 4.49 1.69 -11.65
C GLY A 191 4.34 2.20 -10.22
N GLY A 192 5.09 3.23 -9.81
CA GLY A 192 4.77 4.05 -8.63
C GLY A 192 3.38 4.67 -8.76
N ASP A 193 2.73 4.96 -7.65
CA ASP A 193 1.39 5.59 -7.64
C ASP A 193 1.43 7.09 -7.98
N GLN A 194 2.63 7.66 -8.03
CA GLN A 194 2.92 9.01 -8.49
C GLN A 194 2.20 10.11 -7.68
N ASP A 195 2.01 9.88 -6.41
CA ASP A 195 1.39 10.83 -5.50
C ASP A 195 2.38 11.72 -4.76
N PHE A 196 3.68 11.38 -4.82
CA PHE A 196 4.80 12.13 -4.28
C PHE A 196 4.77 12.32 -2.76
N ASN A 197 4.13 11.42 -2.07
CA ASN A 197 4.04 11.43 -0.61
C ASN A 197 4.80 10.28 0.08
N ASP A 198 5.58 9.48 -0.66
CA ASP A 198 6.42 8.42 -0.11
C ASP A 198 7.40 8.89 0.96
N ALA A 199 7.89 10.13 0.84
CA ALA A 199 8.56 10.84 1.90
C ALA A 199 8.24 12.33 1.78
N VAL A 200 7.58 12.88 2.80
CA VAL A 200 7.19 14.29 2.85
C VAL A 200 7.93 15.00 3.95
N LEU A 201 8.61 16.08 3.58
CA LEU A 201 9.42 16.87 4.48
C LEU A 201 9.07 18.34 4.34
N LEU A 202 9.24 19.12 5.42
CA LEU A 202 9.29 20.57 5.31
C LEU A 202 10.73 21.05 5.22
N VAL A 203 10.94 21.98 4.32
CA VAL A 203 12.16 22.75 4.20
C VAL A 203 11.90 24.15 4.74
N GLU A 204 12.68 24.58 5.70
CA GLU A 204 12.57 25.90 6.32
C GLU A 204 13.88 26.65 6.14
N ALA A 205 13.82 27.91 5.75
CA ALA A 205 14.96 28.81 5.68
C ALA A 205 14.76 29.99 6.63
N SER A 206 15.80 30.37 7.34
CA SER A 206 15.77 31.55 8.19
C SER A 206 16.91 32.50 7.84
N PRO A 207 16.60 33.71 7.32
CA PRO A 207 15.24 34.20 7.06
C PRO A 207 14.59 33.54 5.83
N TYR A 208 13.27 33.37 5.84
CA TYR A 208 12.52 32.81 4.71
C TYR A 208 12.66 33.64 3.42
N THR A 209 12.84 34.94 3.58
CA THR A 209 13.07 35.86 2.47
C THR A 209 14.37 35.59 1.71
N ALA A 210 15.27 34.79 2.26
CA ALA A 210 16.50 34.37 1.57
C ALA A 210 16.23 33.39 0.44
N VAL A 211 15.05 32.73 0.43
CA VAL A 211 14.66 31.80 -0.62
C VAL A 211 14.40 32.56 -1.92
N LYS A 212 15.07 32.14 -2.99
CA LYS A 212 14.88 32.68 -4.33
C LYS A 212 13.75 31.91 -5.05
N LYS A 213 12.51 32.29 -4.79
CA LYS A 213 11.32 31.60 -5.34
C LYS A 213 11.24 31.66 -6.87
N GLU A 214 11.70 32.77 -7.48
CA GLU A 214 11.72 32.98 -8.93
C GLU A 214 12.72 32.07 -9.65
N SER A 215 13.51 31.32 -8.94
CA SER A 215 14.58 30.46 -9.46
C SER A 215 14.50 29.04 -8.96
N ILE A 216 13.34 28.53 -8.66
CA ILE A 216 13.19 27.09 -8.67
C ILE A 216 13.24 26.69 -10.14
N LEU A 217 14.44 26.29 -10.52
CA LEU A 217 14.80 26.12 -11.90
C LEU A 217 14.11 24.86 -12.43
N VAL A 218 13.26 25.06 -13.42
CA VAL A 218 12.84 23.99 -14.31
C VAL A 218 13.82 23.96 -15.45
N ARG A 219 14.60 22.90 -15.57
CA ARG A 219 15.55 22.71 -16.66
C ARG A 219 15.06 21.62 -17.59
N ASP A 220 15.21 21.84 -18.88
CA ASP A 220 14.96 20.81 -19.87
C ASP A 220 16.10 19.77 -19.79
N PRO A 221 15.84 18.47 -19.51
CA PRO A 221 16.87 17.43 -19.47
C PRO A 221 17.56 17.17 -20.82
N VAL A 222 16.91 17.57 -21.92
CA VAL A 222 17.51 17.52 -23.26
C VAL A 222 18.32 18.79 -23.53
N ASN A 223 17.86 19.92 -23.01
CA ASN A 223 18.56 21.20 -23.08
C ASN A 223 18.61 21.84 -21.68
N PRO A 224 19.62 21.48 -20.85
CA PRO A 224 19.71 21.91 -19.46
C PRO A 224 19.82 23.43 -19.23
N ASP A 225 20.09 24.19 -20.27
CA ASP A 225 20.19 25.64 -20.19
C ASP A 225 18.85 26.36 -20.17
N LEU A 226 17.76 25.63 -20.49
CA LEU A 226 16.40 26.18 -20.42
C LEU A 226 15.90 26.16 -18.98
N THR A 227 15.34 27.27 -18.54
CA THR A 227 14.83 27.46 -17.17
C THR A 227 13.41 28.01 -17.18
N ARG A 228 12.57 27.58 -16.22
CA ARG A 228 11.22 28.10 -15.94
C ARG A 228 11.00 28.21 -14.43
N THR A 229 9.98 28.93 -14.02
CA THR A 229 9.54 28.95 -12.61
C THR A 229 8.69 27.72 -12.27
N ALA A 230 8.87 27.18 -11.07
CA ALA A 230 8.01 26.13 -10.54
C ALA A 230 6.69 26.70 -10.00
N ASP A 231 5.70 25.82 -9.90
CA ASP A 231 4.40 26.18 -9.36
C ASP A 231 4.47 26.43 -7.84
N LEU A 232 3.62 27.31 -7.36
CA LEU A 232 3.44 27.57 -5.94
C LEU A 232 2.43 26.57 -5.36
N LEU A 233 2.54 26.30 -4.07
CA LEU A 233 1.42 25.71 -3.33
C LEU A 233 0.17 26.54 -3.58
N PRO A 234 -0.99 25.91 -3.80
CA PRO A 234 -2.22 26.66 -3.73
C PRO A 234 -2.24 27.31 -2.34
N THR A 235 -2.19 28.63 -2.33
CA THR A 235 -2.55 29.35 -1.11
C THR A 235 -3.98 28.98 -0.82
N ASP A 236 -4.31 28.71 0.44
CA ASP A 236 -5.71 28.64 0.87
C ASP A 236 -6.40 29.84 0.25
N ASP A 237 -7.29 29.58 -0.71
CA ASP A 237 -8.13 30.66 -1.23
C ASP A 237 -9.04 31.07 -0.06
N PRO A 238 -8.80 32.22 0.58
CA PRO A 238 -9.62 32.63 1.71
C PRO A 238 -11.07 32.90 1.31
N GLN A 239 -11.40 32.75 0.00
CA GLN A 239 -12.74 32.82 -0.55
C GLN A 239 -13.27 31.46 -1.00
N ALA A 240 -12.48 30.38 -0.95
CA ALA A 240 -13.00 29.04 -1.20
C ALA A 240 -13.99 28.68 -0.09
N ALA A 241 -15.14 28.16 -0.48
CA ALA A 241 -16.16 27.71 0.47
C ALA A 241 -15.61 26.57 1.33
N ASP A 242 -15.89 26.61 2.59
CA ASP A 242 -15.78 25.52 3.57
C ASP A 242 -17.21 25.36 4.11
N THR A 243 -17.96 24.44 3.48
CA THR A 243 -19.42 24.37 3.67
C THR A 243 -19.82 23.83 5.03
N ASP A 244 -18.99 22.97 5.63
CA ASP A 244 -19.26 22.35 6.92
C ASP A 244 -18.39 22.90 8.05
N GLU A 245 -17.51 23.86 7.73
CA GLU A 245 -16.68 24.60 8.67
C GLU A 245 -15.68 23.71 9.45
N ASP A 246 -15.21 22.60 8.85
CA ASP A 246 -14.23 21.72 9.48
C ASP A 246 -12.77 22.21 9.34
N GLY A 247 -12.55 23.23 8.51
CA GLY A 247 -11.26 23.85 8.21
C GLY A 247 -10.59 23.30 6.94
N VAL A 248 -11.29 22.48 6.17
CA VAL A 248 -10.86 22.00 4.83
C VAL A 248 -11.79 22.58 3.78
N ASN A 249 -11.26 23.38 2.87
CA ASN A 249 -12.08 23.98 1.82
C ASN A 249 -12.71 22.92 0.90
N ASP A 250 -13.96 23.11 0.48
CA ASP A 250 -14.74 22.18 -0.35
C ASP A 250 -13.98 21.52 -1.51
N PRO A 251 -13.12 22.25 -2.28
CA PRO A 251 -12.36 21.62 -3.38
C PRO A 251 -11.35 20.56 -2.93
N TYR A 252 -10.94 20.56 -1.67
CA TYR A 252 -9.95 19.65 -1.09
C TYR A 252 -10.58 18.63 -0.15
N ASP A 253 -11.87 18.78 0.14
CA ASP A 253 -12.64 17.93 1.02
C ASP A 253 -13.36 16.83 0.22
N ALA A 254 -13.18 15.58 0.64
CA ALA A 254 -13.92 14.47 0.06
C ALA A 254 -15.37 14.37 0.60
N TYR A 255 -15.68 15.14 1.65
CA TYR A 255 -16.97 15.14 2.36
C TYR A 255 -17.47 16.56 2.69
N PRO A 256 -17.58 17.49 1.75
CA PRO A 256 -17.72 18.93 1.98
C PRO A 256 -19.03 19.37 2.65
N SER A 257 -19.74 18.47 3.28
CA SER A 257 -20.98 18.72 4.05
C SER A 257 -21.00 17.88 5.34
N ASP A 258 -19.85 17.38 5.78
CA ASP A 258 -19.72 16.50 6.93
C ASP A 258 -18.49 16.85 7.77
N PRO A 259 -18.62 17.65 8.83
CA PRO A 259 -17.49 18.18 9.59
C PRO A 259 -16.70 17.13 10.38
N GLU A 260 -17.14 15.87 10.37
CA GLU A 260 -16.42 14.76 11.03
C GLU A 260 -15.52 14.01 10.07
N ARG A 261 -15.65 14.21 8.74
CA ARG A 261 -14.88 13.49 7.68
C ARG A 261 -14.36 14.48 6.65
N ALA A 262 -13.10 14.31 6.26
CA ALA A 262 -12.47 15.17 5.26
C ALA A 262 -11.78 14.37 4.13
N PHE A 263 -11.03 13.30 4.45
CA PHE A 263 -10.15 12.66 3.48
C PHE A 263 -10.37 11.15 3.38
N ASN A 264 -10.12 10.62 2.16
CA ASN A 264 -10.09 9.19 1.86
C ASN A 264 -8.66 8.71 1.63
N ASN A 265 -8.30 7.58 2.24
CA ASN A 265 -6.98 6.97 2.13
C ASN A 265 -7.15 5.49 1.76
N TYR A 266 -6.94 5.16 0.49
CA TYR A 266 -7.25 3.83 -0.06
C TYR A 266 -6.06 2.88 -0.04
N PHE A 267 -6.32 1.59 0.22
CA PHE A 267 -5.37 0.49 0.20
C PHE A 267 -5.93 -0.68 -0.65
N PRO A 268 -5.21 -1.21 -1.65
CA PRO A 268 -3.93 -0.71 -2.18
C PRO A 268 -4.05 0.61 -2.93
N ALA A 269 -5.17 0.94 -3.58
CA ALA A 269 -5.43 2.22 -4.26
C ALA A 269 -6.93 2.42 -4.49
N LYS A 270 -7.37 3.66 -4.80
CA LYS A 270 -8.78 3.98 -5.08
C LYS A 270 -9.34 3.19 -6.27
N SER A 271 -8.52 2.95 -7.29
CA SER A 271 -8.91 2.29 -8.54
C SER A 271 -8.53 0.81 -8.62
N ASP A 272 -7.75 0.31 -7.67
CA ASP A 272 -7.18 -1.02 -7.71
C ASP A 272 -7.62 -1.87 -6.51
N TYR A 273 -7.42 -3.18 -6.63
CA TYR A 273 -7.64 -4.16 -5.58
C TYR A 273 -6.35 -4.91 -5.28
N GLY A 274 -6.14 -5.25 -4.01
CA GLY A 274 -5.21 -6.29 -3.60
C GLY A 274 -5.91 -7.64 -3.57
N THR A 275 -5.14 -8.72 -3.52
CA THR A 275 -5.67 -10.09 -3.46
C THR A 275 -5.16 -10.80 -2.21
N LEU A 276 -6.07 -11.51 -1.57
CA LEU A 276 -5.82 -12.49 -0.51
C LEU A 276 -6.19 -13.87 -1.05
N ALA A 277 -5.28 -14.83 -0.94
CA ALA A 277 -5.47 -16.18 -1.48
C ALA A 277 -5.03 -17.20 -0.42
N PHE A 278 -5.86 -18.21 -0.18
CA PHE A 278 -5.68 -19.16 0.92
C PHE A 278 -5.86 -20.61 0.48
N GLU A 279 -5.09 -21.48 1.14
CA GLU A 279 -5.30 -22.93 1.21
C GLU A 279 -6.16 -23.26 2.44
N ASP A 280 -7.13 -24.17 2.33
CA ASP A 280 -8.09 -24.46 3.42
C ASP A 280 -7.78 -25.73 4.23
N LEU A 281 -6.84 -26.56 3.78
CA LEU A 281 -6.52 -27.85 4.43
C LEU A 281 -5.53 -27.76 5.60
N TRP A 282 -5.09 -26.54 6.02
CA TRP A 282 -4.24 -26.40 7.20
C TRP A 282 -4.80 -27.20 8.40
N PRO A 283 -3.96 -27.92 9.17
CA PRO A 283 -2.49 -27.92 9.20
C PRO A 283 -1.82 -28.83 8.15
N ARG A 284 -2.57 -29.45 7.24
CA ARG A 284 -2.03 -30.17 6.08
C ARG A 284 -1.68 -29.22 4.96
N LYS A 285 -0.72 -29.61 4.13
CA LYS A 285 -0.26 -28.79 3.03
C LYS A 285 -1.31 -28.51 1.94
N GLY A 286 -2.22 -29.48 1.68
CA GLY A 286 -3.12 -29.39 0.52
C GLY A 286 -2.40 -29.61 -0.82
N ASP A 287 -3.00 -29.15 -1.91
CA ASP A 287 -2.45 -29.15 -3.28
C ASP A 287 -1.61 -27.92 -3.60
N TYR A 288 -1.75 -26.89 -2.80
CA TYR A 288 -0.86 -25.72 -2.78
C TYR A 288 -0.99 -24.84 -4.04
N ASP A 289 -2.20 -24.61 -4.48
CA ASP A 289 -2.53 -23.79 -5.65
C ASP A 289 -3.08 -22.40 -5.29
N PHE A 290 -3.44 -22.18 -4.00
CA PHE A 290 -3.97 -20.92 -3.46
C PHE A 290 -5.24 -20.45 -4.17
N ASN A 291 -6.08 -21.34 -4.57
CA ASN A 291 -7.39 -21.03 -5.18
C ASN A 291 -8.58 -21.45 -4.32
N ASP A 292 -8.37 -22.12 -3.17
CA ASP A 292 -9.44 -22.55 -2.27
C ASP A 292 -10.32 -21.39 -1.82
N VAL A 293 -9.71 -20.24 -1.48
CA VAL A 293 -10.42 -18.99 -1.21
C VAL A 293 -9.62 -17.81 -1.76
N VAL A 294 -10.16 -17.17 -2.79
CA VAL A 294 -9.56 -15.96 -3.37
C VAL A 294 -10.48 -14.76 -3.17
N VAL A 295 -10.01 -13.80 -2.41
CA VAL A 295 -10.74 -12.56 -2.08
C VAL A 295 -9.91 -11.35 -2.51
N ASP A 296 -10.44 -10.55 -3.42
CA ASP A 296 -9.88 -9.23 -3.68
C ASP A 296 -10.42 -8.23 -2.66
N TYR A 297 -9.59 -7.28 -2.25
CA TYR A 297 -9.95 -6.30 -1.23
C TYR A 297 -9.56 -4.88 -1.63
N ARG A 298 -10.31 -3.92 -1.12
CA ARG A 298 -9.97 -2.50 -1.11
C ARG A 298 -10.46 -1.90 0.20
N ILE A 299 -9.58 -1.22 0.91
CA ILE A 299 -9.87 -0.61 2.21
C ILE A 299 -9.63 0.89 2.11
N ASN A 300 -10.51 1.69 2.68
CA ASN A 300 -10.39 3.13 2.77
C ASN A 300 -10.39 3.55 4.25
N HIS A 301 -9.32 4.18 4.69
CA HIS A 301 -9.29 4.89 5.95
C HIS A 301 -9.84 6.31 5.74
N VAL A 302 -11.02 6.57 6.27
CA VAL A 302 -11.60 7.91 6.26
C VAL A 302 -11.09 8.68 7.47
N THR A 303 -10.53 9.85 7.22
CA THR A 303 -10.01 10.72 8.28
C THR A 303 -10.75 12.04 8.34
N ASN A 304 -10.76 12.65 9.53
CA ASN A 304 -11.23 14.01 9.71
C ASN A 304 -10.17 15.03 9.26
N ALA A 305 -10.50 16.31 9.34
CA ALA A 305 -9.62 17.44 9.04
C ALA A 305 -8.27 17.41 9.80
N ASN A 306 -8.20 16.78 10.96
CA ASN A 306 -6.98 16.62 11.74
C ASN A 306 -6.19 15.35 11.39
N SER A 307 -6.52 14.69 10.25
CA SER A 307 -5.92 13.42 9.80
C SER A 307 -6.05 12.28 10.81
N GLN A 308 -7.06 12.34 11.67
CA GLN A 308 -7.39 11.26 12.59
C GLN A 308 -8.39 10.32 11.94
N LEU A 309 -8.18 9.02 12.11
CA LEU A 309 -9.09 7.99 11.61
C LEU A 309 -10.42 8.06 12.35
N VAL A 310 -11.51 8.18 11.60
CA VAL A 310 -12.89 8.23 12.13
C VAL A 310 -13.74 7.05 11.62
N GLN A 311 -13.40 6.51 10.44
CA GLN A 311 -14.17 5.43 9.85
C GLN A 311 -13.25 4.56 8.99
N ILE A 312 -13.55 3.27 8.88
CA ILE A 312 -12.93 2.35 7.93
C ILE A 312 -14.03 1.85 6.98
N GLN A 313 -13.83 2.03 5.69
CA GLN A 313 -14.67 1.45 4.65
C GLN A 313 -13.88 0.33 3.95
N ALA A 314 -14.49 -0.83 3.80
CA ALA A 314 -13.84 -1.98 3.16
C ALA A 314 -14.77 -2.60 2.12
N GLU A 315 -14.21 -2.95 0.97
CA GLU A 315 -14.89 -3.73 -0.06
C GLU A 315 -14.12 -5.02 -0.29
N PHE A 316 -14.82 -6.15 -0.21
CA PHE A 316 -14.28 -7.47 -0.47
C PHE A 316 -15.04 -8.12 -1.62
N VAL A 317 -14.32 -8.81 -2.49
CA VAL A 317 -14.87 -9.49 -3.68
C VAL A 317 -14.45 -10.94 -3.65
N VAL A 318 -15.41 -11.85 -3.49
CA VAL A 318 -15.16 -13.30 -3.51
C VAL A 318 -14.98 -13.74 -4.96
N LYS A 319 -13.75 -13.89 -5.37
CA LYS A 319 -13.35 -14.07 -6.77
C LYS A 319 -13.38 -15.51 -7.22
N ALA A 320 -12.96 -16.41 -6.33
CA ALA A 320 -12.93 -17.83 -6.57
C ALA A 320 -13.06 -18.65 -5.28
N LEU A 321 -13.60 -19.86 -5.41
CA LEU A 321 -13.68 -20.88 -4.38
C LEU A 321 -13.32 -22.23 -5.03
N GLY A 322 -12.14 -22.78 -4.71
CA GLY A 322 -11.59 -24.01 -5.28
C GLY A 322 -11.55 -25.18 -4.32
N GLY A 323 -11.70 -24.91 -3.02
CA GLY A 323 -11.65 -25.93 -1.98
C GLY A 323 -12.96 -26.71 -1.79
N GLY A 324 -12.83 -27.94 -1.29
CA GLY A 324 -13.97 -28.79 -0.96
C GLY A 324 -14.71 -28.40 0.32
N TRP A 325 -14.33 -27.31 0.98
CA TRP A 325 -14.87 -26.88 2.26
C TRP A 325 -15.69 -25.59 2.11
N HIS A 326 -16.52 -25.33 3.11
CA HIS A 326 -17.25 -24.07 3.22
C HIS A 326 -16.45 -23.10 4.11
N ASN A 327 -15.80 -22.17 3.50
CA ASN A 327 -14.87 -21.28 4.19
C ASN A 327 -15.50 -19.93 4.51
N GLY A 328 -15.36 -19.50 5.78
CA GLY A 328 -15.63 -18.13 6.19
C GLY A 328 -14.39 -17.25 5.98
N PHE A 329 -14.59 -15.95 5.92
CA PHE A 329 -13.50 -14.97 5.84
C PHE A 329 -13.71 -13.83 6.83
N ALA A 330 -12.66 -13.50 7.55
CA ALA A 330 -12.62 -12.46 8.57
C ALA A 330 -11.26 -11.75 8.59
N PHE A 331 -11.17 -10.65 9.33
CA PHE A 331 -9.91 -10.00 9.63
C PHE A 331 -9.90 -9.44 11.06
N ALA A 332 -8.73 -9.41 11.67
CA ALA A 332 -8.48 -8.77 12.96
C ALA A 332 -7.67 -7.48 12.76
N THR A 333 -8.02 -6.43 13.48
CA THR A 333 -7.29 -5.16 13.53
C THR A 333 -6.57 -5.02 14.87
N ASP A 334 -5.73 -3.99 15.00
CA ASP A 334 -5.14 -3.63 16.30
C ASP A 334 -6.10 -2.86 17.22
N LEU A 335 -7.28 -2.48 16.75
CA LEU A 335 -8.31 -1.84 17.56
C LEU A 335 -8.79 -2.76 18.68
N LEU A 336 -9.20 -2.16 19.80
CA LEU A 336 -9.97 -2.86 20.82
C LEU A 336 -11.46 -2.91 20.40
N PRO A 337 -12.22 -3.95 20.77
CA PRO A 337 -13.66 -4.01 20.44
C PRO A 337 -14.44 -2.78 20.89
N GLY A 338 -14.09 -2.18 22.03
CA GLY A 338 -14.74 -0.97 22.56
C GLY A 338 -14.40 0.34 21.82
N GLN A 339 -13.44 0.34 20.90
CA GLN A 339 -13.14 1.48 20.04
C GLN A 339 -14.01 1.52 18.77
N VAL A 340 -14.74 0.45 18.51
CA VAL A 340 -15.70 0.35 17.42
C VAL A 340 -17.07 0.74 17.92
N GLU A 341 -17.69 1.72 17.29
CA GLU A 341 -19.06 2.15 17.56
C GLU A 341 -20.08 1.22 16.90
N SER A 342 -19.90 1.00 15.61
CA SER A 342 -20.81 0.18 14.81
C SER A 342 -20.16 -0.38 13.57
N VAL A 343 -20.70 -1.50 13.07
CA VAL A 343 -20.37 -2.09 11.78
C VAL A 343 -21.65 -2.23 10.97
N SER A 344 -21.68 -1.65 9.78
CA SER A 344 -22.75 -1.85 8.81
C SER A 344 -22.24 -2.58 7.58
N TYR A 345 -23.17 -3.28 6.91
CA TYR A 345 -22.89 -4.14 5.75
C TYR A 345 -23.84 -3.87 4.60
N GLU A 346 -23.31 -4.01 3.40
CA GLU A 346 -24.04 -4.24 2.16
C GLU A 346 -23.39 -5.39 1.41
N TRP A 347 -24.17 -6.28 0.83
CA TRP A 347 -23.62 -7.41 0.08
C TRP A 347 -24.46 -7.77 -1.15
N GLN A 348 -23.85 -8.46 -2.08
CA GLN A 348 -24.52 -8.99 -3.28
C GLN A 348 -23.96 -10.36 -3.64
N LYS A 349 -24.85 -11.25 -4.08
CA LYS A 349 -24.51 -12.58 -4.59
C LYS A 349 -24.43 -12.54 -6.11
N ASN A 350 -23.35 -13.10 -6.69
CA ASN A 350 -23.19 -13.25 -8.14
C ASN A 350 -23.49 -11.97 -8.96
N GLY A 351 -23.11 -10.79 -8.42
CA GLY A 351 -23.42 -9.51 -9.08
C GLY A 351 -24.89 -9.11 -9.10
N GLY A 352 -25.72 -9.77 -8.28
CA GLY A 352 -27.14 -9.45 -8.11
C GLY A 352 -27.38 -8.13 -7.37
N PRO A 353 -28.61 -7.86 -6.92
CA PRO A 353 -28.95 -6.66 -6.17
C PRO A 353 -28.20 -6.57 -4.84
N TRP A 354 -27.84 -5.35 -4.43
CA TRP A 354 -27.29 -5.09 -3.09
C TRP A 354 -28.34 -5.32 -2.02
N GLN A 355 -27.96 -5.99 -0.95
CA GLN A 355 -28.76 -6.29 0.23
C GLN A 355 -28.13 -5.63 1.44
N ALA A 356 -28.93 -4.98 2.27
CA ALA A 356 -28.49 -4.36 3.52
C ALA A 356 -28.36 -5.42 4.63
N GLY A 357 -27.44 -5.18 5.57
CA GLY A 357 -27.11 -6.08 6.66
C GLY A 357 -26.00 -7.08 6.30
N PRO A 358 -25.52 -7.89 7.26
CA PRO A 358 -24.48 -8.87 7.02
C PRO A 358 -24.95 -9.98 6.07
N PRO A 359 -24.03 -10.65 5.34
CA PRO A 359 -24.34 -11.92 4.68
C PRO A 359 -24.90 -12.94 5.67
N PRO A 360 -25.48 -14.07 5.18
CA PRO A 360 -25.99 -15.11 6.06
C PRO A 360 -24.99 -15.55 7.13
N ILE A 361 -25.47 -15.69 8.36
CA ILE A 361 -24.64 -16.03 9.53
C ILE A 361 -24.87 -17.51 9.84
N HIS A 362 -23.81 -18.29 9.82
CA HIS A 362 -23.83 -19.74 10.04
C HIS A 362 -23.21 -20.15 11.38
N TYR A 363 -22.22 -19.38 11.87
CA TYR A 363 -21.73 -19.61 13.23
C TYR A 363 -22.76 -19.12 14.24
N SER A 364 -22.97 -19.86 15.35
CA SER A 364 -23.72 -19.35 16.49
C SER A 364 -22.87 -18.24 17.11
N THR A 365 -23.07 -17.03 16.66
CA THR A 365 -22.12 -15.98 16.87
C THR A 365 -22.45 -15.18 18.09
N ASP A 366 -21.59 -15.27 19.05
CA ASP A 366 -21.42 -14.25 20.04
C ASP A 366 -20.80 -13.01 19.35
N ARG A 367 -21.62 -12.19 18.70
CA ARG A 367 -21.20 -10.87 18.23
C ARG A 367 -21.57 -9.83 19.29
N ASN A 368 -20.66 -8.90 19.52
CA ASN A 368 -20.93 -7.71 20.32
C ASN A 368 -22.03 -6.86 19.63
N PRO A 369 -22.77 -6.04 20.36
CA PRO A 369 -23.79 -5.15 19.77
C PRO A 369 -23.27 -4.23 18.68
N ASN A 370 -21.98 -3.90 18.70
CA ASN A 370 -21.32 -3.06 17.70
C ASN A 370 -20.86 -3.81 16.45
N GLY A 371 -21.10 -5.13 16.36
CA GLY A 371 -20.78 -5.95 15.18
C GLY A 371 -19.42 -6.66 15.22
N THR A 372 -18.55 -6.40 16.19
CA THR A 372 -17.30 -7.13 16.37
C THR A 372 -17.56 -8.51 16.95
N GLU A 373 -16.68 -9.49 16.73
CA GLU A 373 -16.78 -10.81 17.35
C GLU A 373 -16.55 -10.70 18.88
N ALA A 374 -17.46 -11.30 19.67
CA ALA A 374 -17.35 -11.28 21.12
C ALA A 374 -16.24 -12.20 21.62
N GLY A 375 -15.67 -11.87 22.80
CA GLY A 375 -14.61 -12.68 23.43
C GLY A 375 -13.23 -12.54 22.79
N GLN A 376 -13.01 -11.53 21.97
CA GLN A 376 -11.73 -11.21 21.35
C GLN A 376 -11.06 -10.05 22.10
N SER A 377 -9.75 -10.14 22.28
CA SER A 377 -8.93 -9.04 22.85
C SER A 377 -8.69 -7.90 21.84
N LYS A 378 -8.72 -8.19 20.55
CA LYS A 378 -8.66 -7.26 19.44
C LYS A 378 -9.97 -7.31 18.65
N ALA A 379 -10.31 -6.23 17.94
CA ALA A 379 -11.51 -6.21 17.12
C ALA A 379 -11.37 -7.15 15.92
N VAL A 380 -12.23 -8.16 15.88
CA VAL A 380 -12.36 -9.14 14.78
C VAL A 380 -13.68 -8.89 14.05
N PHE A 381 -13.60 -8.84 12.73
CA PHE A 381 -14.72 -8.57 11.84
C PHE A 381 -14.90 -9.73 10.86
N PHE A 382 -16.06 -10.37 10.90
CA PHE A 382 -16.44 -11.34 9.88
C PHE A 382 -17.00 -10.63 8.67
N VAL A 383 -16.44 -10.93 7.50
CA VAL A 383 -16.94 -10.45 6.21
C VAL A 383 -18.06 -11.34 5.71
N PHE A 384 -17.86 -12.65 5.82
CA PHE A 384 -18.87 -13.69 5.56
C PHE A 384 -18.49 -14.97 6.30
N ASP A 385 -19.50 -15.79 6.60
CA ASP A 385 -19.32 -17.10 7.25
C ASP A 385 -19.15 -18.22 6.23
N ASP A 386 -19.68 -18.04 5.01
CA ASP A 386 -19.62 -18.99 3.89
C ASP A 386 -19.42 -18.25 2.57
N GLY A 387 -18.32 -18.53 1.86
CA GLY A 387 -18.06 -17.95 0.54
C GLY A 387 -19.14 -18.30 -0.50
N TYR A 388 -19.79 -19.45 -0.38
CA TYR A 388 -20.85 -19.90 -1.31
C TYR A 388 -22.18 -19.14 -1.14
N ASP A 389 -22.36 -18.39 -0.07
CA ASP A 389 -23.46 -17.43 0.02
C ASP A 389 -23.31 -16.26 -0.94
N LEU A 390 -22.07 -15.95 -1.33
CA LEU A 390 -21.72 -14.81 -2.19
C LEU A 390 -21.39 -15.23 -3.63
N LEU A 391 -20.77 -16.39 -3.82
CA LEU A 391 -20.35 -16.91 -5.12
C LEU A 391 -20.83 -18.35 -5.28
N GLU A 392 -21.80 -18.58 -6.16
CA GLU A 392 -22.30 -19.92 -6.45
C GLU A 392 -21.27 -20.78 -7.19
N PRO A 393 -21.29 -22.11 -7.00
CA PRO A 393 -20.52 -23.02 -7.82
C PRO A 393 -20.74 -22.78 -9.32
N SER A 394 -19.70 -22.93 -10.11
CA SER A 394 -19.77 -22.76 -11.58
C SER A 394 -20.79 -23.72 -12.19
N LEU A 395 -20.85 -24.96 -11.69
CA LEU A 395 -21.82 -25.97 -12.09
C LEU A 395 -22.54 -26.54 -10.85
N PRO A 396 -23.87 -26.73 -10.88
CA PRO A 396 -24.62 -27.38 -9.78
C PRO A 396 -24.16 -28.82 -9.50
N THR A 397 -23.58 -29.50 -10.49
CA THR A 397 -23.07 -30.87 -10.36
C THR A 397 -21.68 -30.94 -9.72
N ARG A 398 -21.05 -29.81 -9.52
CA ARG A 398 -19.74 -29.64 -8.83
C ARG A 398 -19.86 -28.57 -7.77
N PRO A 399 -20.41 -28.91 -6.60
CA PRO A 399 -20.81 -27.91 -5.60
C PRO A 399 -19.68 -27.21 -4.87
N PHE A 400 -18.41 -27.52 -5.18
CA PHE A 400 -17.24 -27.01 -4.46
C PHE A 400 -16.32 -26.13 -5.32
N TYR A 401 -16.66 -25.86 -6.58
CA TYR A 401 -15.80 -25.13 -7.50
C TYR A 401 -16.53 -23.96 -8.12
N ALA A 402 -15.99 -22.76 -7.89
CA ALA A 402 -16.49 -21.51 -8.47
C ALA A 402 -15.33 -20.70 -9.06
N ASN A 403 -15.37 -20.47 -10.36
CA ASN A 403 -14.37 -19.67 -11.11
C ASN A 403 -12.94 -20.22 -11.07
N VAL A 404 -12.73 -21.51 -10.85
CA VAL A 404 -11.39 -22.14 -10.82
C VAL A 404 -11.14 -23.08 -12.00
N VAL A 405 -12.19 -23.56 -12.67
CA VAL A 405 -12.12 -24.44 -13.82
C VAL A 405 -12.40 -23.64 -15.10
N PRO A 406 -11.42 -23.48 -16.03
CA PRO A 406 -11.58 -22.64 -17.24
C PRO A 406 -12.70 -23.05 -18.18
N GLU A 407 -13.02 -24.36 -18.22
CA GLU A 407 -14.04 -24.96 -19.08
C GLU A 407 -15.45 -24.78 -18.55
N GLU A 408 -15.60 -24.30 -17.30
CA GLU A 408 -16.89 -24.10 -16.65
C GLU A 408 -17.42 -22.66 -16.79
N PRO A 409 -18.74 -22.46 -16.69
CA PRO A 409 -19.32 -21.13 -16.78
C PRO A 409 -18.80 -20.18 -15.69
N TYR A 410 -18.32 -19.03 -16.11
CA TYR A 410 -17.93 -17.96 -15.20
C TYR A 410 -19.13 -17.43 -14.41
N LYS A 411 -18.96 -17.26 -13.11
CA LYS A 411 -19.89 -16.60 -12.22
C LYS A 411 -19.39 -15.21 -11.87
N THR A 412 -20.25 -14.22 -11.95
CA THR A 412 -19.91 -12.88 -11.48
C THR A 412 -19.59 -12.92 -9.99
N PRO A 413 -18.44 -12.41 -9.54
CA PRO A 413 -18.07 -12.42 -8.13
C PRO A 413 -19.11 -11.75 -7.23
N GLY A 414 -19.33 -12.32 -6.07
CA GLY A 414 -20.09 -11.68 -5.00
C GLY A 414 -19.24 -10.64 -4.26
N ARG A 415 -19.91 -9.67 -3.64
CA ARG A 415 -19.22 -8.56 -2.97
C ARG A 415 -19.83 -8.28 -1.61
N VAL A 416 -18.98 -7.82 -0.70
CA VAL A 416 -19.37 -7.29 0.61
C VAL A 416 -18.72 -5.93 0.79
N ARG A 417 -19.52 -4.94 1.18
CA ARG A 417 -19.05 -3.64 1.67
C ARG A 417 -19.29 -3.55 3.16
N MET A 418 -18.31 -3.05 3.86
CA MET A 418 -18.39 -2.83 5.29
C MET A 418 -18.04 -1.38 5.59
N THR A 419 -18.79 -0.78 6.51
CA THR A 419 -18.46 0.50 7.11
C THR A 419 -18.32 0.31 8.60
N ILE A 420 -17.14 0.61 9.14
CA ILE A 420 -16.78 0.49 10.55
C ILE A 420 -16.62 1.90 11.09
N ASN A 421 -17.53 2.35 11.94
CA ASN A 421 -17.45 3.64 12.61
C ASN A 421 -16.70 3.49 13.94
N LEU A 422 -15.91 4.48 14.30
CA LEU A 422 -15.15 4.50 15.54
C LEU A 422 -15.87 5.32 16.60
N THR A 423 -15.71 4.97 17.87
CA THR A 423 -16.32 5.68 19.00
C THR A 423 -15.77 7.09 19.19
N GLN A 424 -14.58 7.35 18.67
CA GLN A 424 -13.89 8.64 18.67
C GLN A 424 -12.80 8.64 17.61
N PRO A 425 -12.32 9.81 17.16
CA PRO A 425 -11.16 9.89 16.27
C PRO A 425 -9.94 9.26 16.92
N LEU A 426 -9.21 8.43 16.15
CA LEU A 426 -8.01 7.72 16.58
C LEU A 426 -6.81 8.10 15.71
N PRO A 427 -5.55 7.85 16.15
CA PRO A 427 -4.40 7.94 15.28
C PRO A 427 -4.60 7.10 14.02
N PHE A 428 -4.15 7.59 12.86
CA PHE A 428 -4.30 6.93 11.56
C PHE A 428 -3.82 5.46 11.55
N THR A 429 -2.77 5.18 12.30
CA THR A 429 -2.16 3.84 12.42
C THR A 429 -2.82 2.93 13.47
N ALA A 430 -3.84 3.40 14.19
CA ALA A 430 -4.45 2.65 15.30
C ALA A 430 -4.98 1.25 14.91
N PRO A 431 -5.59 1.03 13.73
CA PRO A 431 -6.09 -0.29 13.35
C PRO A 431 -4.99 -1.25 12.86
N GLY A 432 -3.76 -0.79 12.68
CA GLY A 432 -2.70 -1.48 11.95
C GLY A 432 -2.71 -1.15 10.46
N THR A 433 -1.82 -1.80 9.70
CA THR A 433 -1.70 -1.60 8.25
C THR A 433 -2.63 -2.53 7.48
N PRO A 434 -3.49 -2.03 6.55
CA PRO A 434 -4.29 -2.89 5.68
C PRO A 434 -3.44 -3.86 4.84
N PRO A 435 -3.92 -5.08 4.57
CA PRO A 435 -5.24 -5.62 4.90
C PRO A 435 -5.40 -6.11 6.35
N TYR A 436 -4.59 -5.65 7.29
CA TYR A 436 -4.57 -6.03 8.70
C TYR A 436 -4.12 -7.49 8.90
N ASN A 437 -4.84 -8.25 9.69
CA ASN A 437 -4.63 -9.68 9.88
C ASN A 437 -5.84 -10.45 9.32
N PRO A 438 -5.90 -10.68 7.98
CA PRO A 438 -6.96 -11.43 7.36
C PRO A 438 -6.77 -12.93 7.57
N PHE A 439 -7.89 -13.66 7.66
CA PHE A 439 -7.88 -15.10 7.80
C PHE A 439 -9.16 -15.73 7.28
N ILE A 440 -9.08 -17.01 6.93
CA ILE A 440 -10.25 -17.85 6.69
C ILE A 440 -10.55 -18.73 7.89
N VAL A 441 -11.81 -19.11 8.03
CA VAL A 441 -12.27 -20.12 8.98
C VAL A 441 -12.71 -21.33 8.19
N ALA A 442 -11.94 -22.40 8.29
CA ALA A 442 -12.15 -23.60 7.48
C ALA A 442 -13.24 -24.50 8.08
N ASN A 443 -14.28 -24.78 7.30
CA ASN A 443 -15.41 -25.63 7.70
C ASN A 443 -15.48 -26.86 6.81
N PRO A 444 -15.01 -28.02 7.29
CA PRO A 444 -15.10 -29.26 6.54
C PRO A 444 -16.57 -29.63 6.29
N VAL A 445 -16.83 -30.35 5.22
CA VAL A 445 -18.13 -30.90 4.92
C VAL A 445 -18.17 -32.40 5.23
N VAL A 446 -19.31 -32.88 5.65
CA VAL A 446 -19.60 -34.31 5.80
C VAL A 446 -20.75 -34.72 4.90
N LEU A 447 -20.63 -35.88 4.31
CA LEU A 447 -21.71 -36.45 3.48
C LEU A 447 -22.81 -37.02 4.39
N GLN A 448 -24.00 -36.42 4.33
CA GLN A 448 -25.19 -36.90 5.04
C GLN A 448 -26.26 -37.28 4.02
N GLY A 449 -26.41 -38.57 3.76
CA GLY A 449 -27.20 -39.08 2.64
C GLY A 449 -26.57 -38.65 1.31
N ASP A 450 -27.30 -37.94 0.46
CA ASP A 450 -26.83 -37.42 -0.82
C ASP A 450 -26.41 -35.92 -0.77
N ARG A 451 -26.25 -35.38 0.44
CA ARG A 451 -25.92 -33.95 0.63
C ARG A 451 -24.63 -33.76 1.39
N TYR A 452 -23.83 -32.83 0.93
CA TYR A 452 -22.69 -32.31 1.68
C TYR A 452 -23.18 -31.27 2.68
N VAL A 453 -22.85 -31.46 3.97
CA VAL A 453 -23.29 -30.59 5.07
C VAL A 453 -22.08 -30.00 5.75
N PRO A 454 -21.94 -28.67 5.76
CA PRO A 454 -20.83 -28.00 6.45
C PRO A 454 -20.86 -28.27 7.97
N GLN A 455 -19.70 -28.47 8.51
CA GLN A 455 -19.48 -28.56 9.96
C GLN A 455 -18.99 -27.19 10.46
N TRP A 456 -19.96 -26.34 10.81
CA TRP A 456 -19.65 -24.99 11.29
C TRP A 456 -18.87 -25.08 12.60
N GLN A 457 -17.55 -24.85 12.51
CA GLN A 457 -16.65 -24.85 13.66
C GLN A 457 -15.80 -23.59 13.68
N ARG A 458 -15.90 -22.86 14.78
CA ARG A 458 -15.05 -21.70 15.04
C ARG A 458 -13.78 -22.17 15.72
N GLY A 459 -12.61 -21.96 15.13
CA GLY A 459 -11.33 -22.34 15.72
C GLY A 459 -10.30 -22.81 14.72
N VAL A 460 -10.70 -23.36 13.58
CA VAL A 460 -9.76 -23.69 12.50
C VAL A 460 -9.52 -22.43 11.67
N GLU A 461 -8.62 -21.60 12.17
CA GLU A 461 -8.24 -20.35 11.51
C GLU A 461 -6.96 -20.50 10.69
N ILE A 462 -6.93 -19.92 9.51
CA ILE A 462 -5.77 -19.92 8.62
C ILE A 462 -5.42 -18.47 8.28
N HIS A 463 -4.33 -17.99 8.83
CA HIS A 463 -3.85 -16.62 8.66
C HIS A 463 -2.70 -16.55 7.67
N LEU A 464 -2.33 -15.35 7.29
CA LEU A 464 -1.08 -15.10 6.57
C LEU A 464 0.13 -15.49 7.43
N ALA A 465 1.21 -15.89 6.79
CA ALA A 465 2.44 -16.25 7.48
C ALA A 465 2.94 -15.14 8.41
N GLY A 466 3.31 -15.52 9.64
CA GLY A 466 3.80 -14.60 10.66
C GLY A 466 2.71 -13.85 11.45
N PHE A 467 1.46 -13.92 11.04
CA PHE A 467 0.36 -13.31 11.78
C PHE A 467 -0.16 -14.20 12.91
N ARG A 468 -0.40 -13.58 14.05
CA ARG A 468 -0.94 -14.23 15.24
C ARG A 468 -2.41 -14.58 15.02
N PRO A 469 -2.85 -15.79 15.41
CA PRO A 469 -4.28 -16.13 15.34
C PRO A 469 -5.11 -15.30 16.33
N SER A 470 -6.44 -15.36 16.16
CA SER A 470 -7.36 -14.75 17.10
C SER A 470 -7.43 -15.52 18.44
N ASP A 471 -8.09 -14.95 19.45
CA ASP A 471 -8.24 -15.61 20.74
C ASP A 471 -9.14 -16.88 20.70
N LYS A 472 -9.85 -17.10 19.58
CA LYS A 472 -10.71 -18.26 19.38
C LYS A 472 -10.07 -19.38 18.55
N ALA A 473 -8.85 -19.20 18.08
CA ALA A 473 -8.15 -20.24 17.32
C ALA A 473 -7.87 -21.48 18.16
N ASP A 474 -8.00 -22.65 17.57
CA ASP A 474 -7.64 -23.92 18.21
C ASP A 474 -6.12 -24.14 18.19
N GLY A 475 -5.44 -23.71 19.26
CA GLY A 475 -4.01 -23.88 19.40
C GLY A 475 -3.52 -25.32 19.48
N THR A 476 -4.41 -26.31 19.60
CA THR A 476 -4.03 -27.75 19.62
C THR A 476 -3.60 -28.23 18.23
N LEU A 477 -3.96 -27.49 17.18
CA LEU A 477 -3.59 -27.78 15.80
C LEU A 477 -2.15 -27.34 15.46
N PHE A 478 -1.55 -26.47 16.25
CA PHE A 478 -0.18 -25.99 16.03
C PHE A 478 0.84 -27.11 16.17
N LYS A 479 1.87 -27.08 15.33
CA LYS A 479 2.92 -28.13 15.27
C LYS A 479 2.37 -29.52 14.98
N THR A 480 1.25 -29.59 14.25
CA THR A 480 0.69 -30.87 13.79
C THR A 480 0.79 -30.96 12.27
N GLN A 481 0.83 -32.18 11.73
CA GLN A 481 0.94 -32.45 10.29
C GLN A 481 2.15 -31.70 9.65
N ASP A 482 1.88 -30.79 8.71
CA ASP A 482 2.90 -30.03 8.00
C ASP A 482 3.18 -28.66 8.65
N ASP A 483 2.34 -28.24 9.61
CA ASP A 483 2.47 -26.95 10.28
C ASP A 483 3.62 -26.90 11.28
N THR A 484 4.36 -25.80 11.27
CA THR A 484 5.48 -25.55 12.21
C THR A 484 5.25 -24.32 13.08
N THR A 485 4.01 -23.88 13.22
CA THR A 485 3.64 -22.75 14.09
C THR A 485 4.21 -22.91 15.50
N ASP A 486 4.93 -21.90 15.96
CA ASP A 486 5.50 -21.85 17.31
C ASP A 486 5.25 -20.47 17.95
N PRO A 487 4.19 -20.32 18.76
CA PRO A 487 3.88 -19.07 19.44
C PRO A 487 5.01 -18.52 20.33
N VAL A 488 5.89 -19.39 20.85
CA VAL A 488 6.98 -18.99 21.75
C VAL A 488 8.00 -18.11 21.03
N ILE A 489 8.25 -18.41 19.74
CA ILE A 489 9.20 -17.66 18.91
C ILE A 489 8.48 -16.74 17.90
N GLY A 490 7.17 -16.60 18.01
CA GLY A 490 6.38 -15.75 17.10
C GLY A 490 6.29 -16.25 15.66
N ARG A 491 6.40 -17.58 15.47
CA ARG A 491 6.32 -18.22 14.15
C ARG A 491 4.90 -18.77 13.93
N TYR A 492 4.25 -18.37 12.86
CA TYR A 492 2.86 -18.74 12.58
C TYR A 492 2.64 -19.09 11.12
N TYR A 493 1.82 -20.10 10.85
CA TYR A 493 1.27 -20.51 9.55
C TYR A 493 2.30 -20.66 8.44
N ILE A 494 3.38 -21.38 8.74
CA ILE A 494 4.40 -21.79 7.76
C ILE A 494 4.81 -23.25 8.00
N ASP A 495 5.14 -23.93 6.91
CA ASP A 495 5.70 -25.28 6.95
C ASP A 495 7.19 -25.29 7.31
N ASN A 496 7.82 -26.46 7.28
CA ASN A 496 9.22 -26.66 7.65
C ASN A 496 10.23 -26.03 6.67
N ILE A 497 9.80 -25.62 5.49
CA ILE A 497 10.64 -24.94 4.49
C ILE A 497 10.23 -23.47 4.27
N GLY A 498 9.27 -22.97 5.08
CA GLY A 498 8.84 -21.57 5.06
C GLY A 498 7.68 -21.27 4.12
N ARG A 499 6.95 -22.27 3.62
CA ARG A 499 5.77 -22.07 2.76
C ARG A 499 4.57 -21.67 3.63
N PRO A 500 3.81 -20.63 3.21
CA PRO A 500 2.61 -20.17 3.90
C PRO A 500 1.35 -20.97 3.48
N TRP A 501 0.25 -20.80 4.21
CA TRP A 501 -1.11 -21.21 3.79
C TRP A 501 -1.96 -20.03 3.33
N GLY A 502 -1.44 -18.82 3.39
CA GLY A 502 -2.11 -17.63 2.90
C GLY A 502 -1.13 -16.68 2.23
N LEU A 503 -1.58 -16.05 1.16
CA LEU A 503 -0.83 -15.07 0.38
C LEU A 503 -1.54 -13.71 0.41
N HIS A 504 -0.76 -12.65 0.55
CA HIS A 504 -1.21 -11.28 0.33
C HIS A 504 -0.43 -10.68 -0.84
N LEU A 505 -1.15 -10.16 -1.81
CA LEU A 505 -0.62 -9.51 -3.01
C LEU A 505 -1.22 -8.10 -3.13
N PRO A 506 -0.40 -7.07 -3.29
CA PRO A 506 -0.89 -5.68 -3.34
C PRO A 506 -1.58 -5.32 -4.65
N THR A 507 -1.80 -6.30 -5.52
CA THR A 507 -2.45 -6.15 -6.83
C THR A 507 -3.42 -7.28 -7.06
N GLU A 508 -4.31 -7.13 -8.06
CA GLU A 508 -5.11 -8.26 -8.53
C GLU A 508 -4.21 -9.43 -8.98
N HIS A 509 -4.49 -10.60 -8.44
CA HIS A 509 -3.75 -11.83 -8.74
C HIS A 509 -4.51 -12.72 -9.71
N LYS A 510 -3.78 -13.32 -10.65
CA LYS A 510 -4.27 -14.41 -11.48
C LYS A 510 -3.89 -15.72 -10.80
N TYR A 511 -4.81 -16.30 -10.04
CA TYR A 511 -4.55 -17.56 -9.33
C TYR A 511 -4.44 -18.77 -10.29
N VAL A 512 -3.88 -19.84 -9.79
CA VAL A 512 -3.73 -21.10 -10.53
C VAL A 512 -5.10 -21.74 -10.76
N ARG A 513 -5.30 -22.29 -11.95
CA ARG A 513 -6.54 -22.96 -12.33
C ARG A 513 -6.56 -24.41 -11.89
N GLU A 514 -7.75 -24.96 -11.74
CA GLU A 514 -7.96 -26.40 -11.64
C GLU A 514 -7.88 -27.09 -13.01
N GLU A 515 -7.47 -28.34 -13.01
CA GLU A 515 -7.54 -29.21 -14.19
C GLU A 515 -8.54 -30.34 -13.99
N LEU A 516 -9.22 -30.73 -15.08
CA LEU A 516 -10.14 -31.86 -15.08
C LEU A 516 -9.44 -33.13 -15.60
N ASP A 517 -9.79 -34.29 -15.00
CA ASP A 517 -9.42 -35.61 -15.52
C ASP A 517 -10.21 -35.95 -16.82
N GLY A 518 -9.97 -35.15 -17.87
CA GLY A 518 -10.66 -35.27 -19.16
C GLY A 518 -12.03 -34.58 -19.20
N PRO A 519 -12.72 -34.60 -20.37
CA PRO A 519 -14.00 -33.94 -20.55
C PRO A 519 -15.07 -34.49 -19.61
N GLY A 520 -15.61 -33.68 -18.70
CA GLY A 520 -16.58 -34.05 -17.71
C GLY A 520 -16.02 -34.86 -16.52
N GLY A 521 -14.70 -34.99 -16.41
CA GLY A 521 -14.02 -35.68 -15.32
C GLY A 521 -14.08 -34.92 -13.99
N TRP A 522 -13.51 -35.52 -12.96
CA TRP A 522 -13.33 -34.85 -11.66
C TRP A 522 -12.17 -33.86 -11.73
N VAL A 523 -12.13 -32.91 -10.81
CA VAL A 523 -10.99 -32.03 -10.65
C VAL A 523 -9.77 -32.85 -10.23
N SER A 524 -8.66 -32.65 -10.92
CA SER A 524 -7.38 -33.33 -10.67
C SER A 524 -6.52 -32.49 -9.75
N LEU A 525 -6.01 -33.09 -8.69
CA LEU A 525 -5.01 -32.49 -7.82
C LEU A 525 -3.65 -32.42 -8.53
N GLY A 526 -3.43 -31.45 -9.40
CA GLY A 526 -2.25 -31.53 -10.25
C GLY A 526 -1.45 -30.26 -10.50
N ILE A 527 -2.04 -29.10 -10.35
CA ILE A 527 -1.34 -27.84 -10.59
C ILE A 527 -1.14 -27.14 -9.26
N ASP A 528 0.09 -26.92 -8.86
CA ASP A 528 0.38 -26.05 -7.72
C ASP A 528 0.86 -24.66 -8.18
N ILE A 529 0.97 -23.72 -7.24
CA ILE A 529 1.37 -22.34 -7.54
C ILE A 529 2.71 -22.26 -8.30
N ARG A 530 3.60 -23.22 -8.13
CA ARG A 530 4.93 -23.28 -8.77
C ARG A 530 4.86 -23.55 -10.26
N ASP A 531 3.78 -24.21 -10.70
CA ASP A 531 3.54 -24.47 -12.13
C ASP A 531 3.10 -23.21 -12.86
N GLY A 532 2.40 -22.30 -12.16
CA GLY A 532 1.96 -21.02 -12.69
C GLY A 532 2.93 -19.86 -12.46
N TYR A 533 3.68 -19.90 -11.35
CA TYR A 533 4.57 -18.84 -10.89
C TYR A 533 5.99 -19.35 -10.64
N LEU A 534 6.82 -19.31 -11.66
CA LEU A 534 8.15 -19.93 -11.71
C LEU A 534 9.18 -19.32 -10.74
N LYS A 535 8.88 -18.18 -10.12
CA LYS A 535 9.75 -17.51 -9.13
C LYS A 535 9.23 -17.66 -7.69
N PHE A 536 8.14 -18.40 -7.47
CA PHE A 536 7.59 -18.62 -6.14
C PHE A 536 8.57 -19.40 -5.22
N ASP A 537 9.04 -20.58 -5.64
CA ASP A 537 10.02 -21.35 -4.85
C ASP A 537 11.35 -20.60 -4.62
N PRO A 538 11.95 -19.89 -5.61
CA PRO A 538 13.08 -18.99 -5.36
C PRO A 538 12.81 -17.89 -4.35
N TRP A 539 11.59 -17.33 -4.33
CA TRP A 539 11.18 -16.37 -3.32
C TRP A 539 11.13 -16.99 -1.93
N ILE A 540 10.47 -18.15 -1.75
CA ILE A 540 10.43 -18.91 -0.49
C ILE A 540 11.84 -19.26 -0.01
N ALA A 541 12.66 -19.83 -0.89
CA ALA A 541 14.03 -20.26 -0.55
C ALA A 541 14.93 -19.11 -0.10
N SER A 542 14.64 -17.89 -0.54
CA SER A 542 15.35 -16.68 -0.11
C SER A 542 14.84 -16.10 1.22
N GLY A 543 13.82 -16.71 1.84
CA GLY A 543 13.12 -16.15 3.00
C GLY A 543 12.40 -14.82 2.64
N GLY A 544 11.92 -14.68 1.42
CA GLY A 544 11.20 -13.48 0.94
C GLY A 544 12.12 -12.31 0.55
N SER A 545 13.43 -12.48 0.57
CA SER A 545 14.38 -11.39 0.27
C SER A 545 14.63 -11.17 -1.21
N SER A 546 14.54 -12.23 -2.04
CA SER A 546 14.69 -12.18 -3.50
C SER A 546 13.36 -12.45 -4.18
N TYR A 547 13.23 -12.00 -5.43
CA TYR A 547 12.02 -12.19 -6.23
C TYR A 547 10.73 -11.73 -5.50
N LYS A 548 10.76 -10.60 -4.80
CA LYS A 548 9.60 -10.02 -4.10
C LYS A 548 8.42 -9.75 -5.02
N ASP A 549 8.70 -9.61 -6.30
CA ASP A 549 7.79 -9.41 -7.43
C ASP A 549 7.44 -10.70 -8.18
N TRP A 550 7.64 -11.88 -7.56
CA TRP A 550 7.44 -13.20 -8.15
C TRP A 550 6.08 -13.38 -8.85
N TYR A 551 5.07 -12.65 -8.39
CA TYR A 551 3.69 -12.68 -8.89
C TYR A 551 3.46 -11.78 -10.12
N ARG A 552 4.44 -10.96 -10.53
CA ARG A 552 4.31 -10.05 -11.67
C ARG A 552 4.40 -10.78 -13.02
N ASP A 553 3.83 -10.13 -14.04
CA ASP A 553 3.90 -10.62 -15.42
C ASP A 553 5.22 -10.17 -16.09
N LEU A 554 6.32 -10.78 -15.67
CA LEU A 554 7.65 -10.52 -16.19
C LEU A 554 8.13 -11.71 -17.02
N PRO A 555 9.03 -11.50 -18.01
CA PRO A 555 9.58 -12.59 -18.80
C PRO A 555 10.18 -13.70 -17.93
N GLY A 556 9.67 -14.93 -18.07
CA GLY A 556 10.13 -16.10 -17.32
C GLY A 556 9.64 -16.18 -15.86
N TYR A 557 8.63 -15.39 -15.48
CA TYR A 557 8.01 -15.44 -14.15
C TYR A 557 6.73 -16.27 -14.13
N ARG A 558 5.95 -16.25 -15.22
CA ARG A 558 4.63 -16.90 -15.30
C ARG A 558 4.53 -17.94 -16.41
N GLU A 559 3.82 -19.01 -16.12
CA GLU A 559 3.25 -19.93 -17.11
C GLU A 559 1.76 -19.65 -17.23
N THR A 560 1.41 -18.77 -18.16
CA THR A 560 0.05 -18.20 -18.28
C THR A 560 -1.02 -19.26 -18.56
N SER A 561 -0.66 -20.39 -19.20
CA SER A 561 -1.56 -21.50 -19.48
C SER A 561 -2.07 -22.18 -18.22
N LYS A 562 -1.39 -22.02 -17.10
CA LYS A 562 -1.73 -22.58 -15.78
C LYS A 562 -2.56 -21.65 -14.91
N LEU A 563 -2.84 -20.43 -15.37
CA LEU A 563 -3.54 -19.40 -14.62
C LEU A 563 -4.97 -19.18 -15.12
N MET A 564 -5.86 -18.83 -14.23
CA MET A 564 -7.21 -18.38 -14.60
C MET A 564 -7.15 -17.03 -15.32
N ASN A 565 -7.94 -16.90 -16.36
CA ASN A 565 -8.06 -15.66 -17.14
C ASN A 565 -9.44 -15.04 -16.93
N LEU A 566 -9.61 -14.37 -15.81
CA LEU A 566 -10.86 -13.72 -15.45
C LEU A 566 -10.86 -12.22 -15.79
N PRO A 567 -12.04 -11.60 -15.93
CA PRO A 567 -12.17 -10.16 -16.04
C PRO A 567 -11.56 -9.46 -14.82
N SER A 568 -10.79 -8.39 -15.05
CA SER A 568 -10.21 -7.60 -13.98
C SER A 568 -11.26 -6.69 -13.33
N LEU A 569 -11.14 -6.48 -12.02
CA LEU A 569 -11.96 -5.56 -11.22
C LEU A 569 -11.44 -4.12 -11.25
N ALA A 570 -10.17 -3.94 -11.59
CA ALA A 570 -9.53 -2.63 -11.62
C ALA A 570 -10.21 -1.69 -12.64
N GLN A 571 -10.27 -0.40 -12.32
CA GLN A 571 -10.84 0.62 -13.20
C GLN A 571 -9.94 0.84 -14.44
N PRO A 572 -10.53 1.23 -15.60
CA PRO A 572 -9.73 1.62 -16.76
C PRO A 572 -8.80 2.78 -16.40
N GLY A 573 -7.52 2.64 -16.69
CA GLY A 573 -6.49 3.65 -16.37
C GLY A 573 -5.77 3.45 -15.05
N SER A 574 -6.16 2.46 -14.22
CA SER A 574 -5.39 2.09 -13.04
C SER A 574 -3.98 1.59 -13.43
N ASN A 575 -2.99 1.96 -12.64
CA ASN A 575 -1.64 1.43 -12.78
C ASN A 575 -1.64 -0.04 -12.32
N ARG A 576 -1.92 -0.94 -13.26
CA ARG A 576 -1.71 -2.36 -13.01
C ARG A 576 -0.23 -2.64 -13.11
N TYR A 577 0.29 -3.32 -12.15
CA TYR A 577 1.55 -4.03 -12.34
C TYR A 577 1.33 -5.12 -13.39
N LYS A 578 1.54 -4.75 -14.66
CA LYS A 578 1.57 -5.71 -15.76
C LYS A 578 2.79 -6.59 -15.68
#